data_faee3b9fb68d006dcfb167ed68b35157
#
_entry.id   faee3b9fb68d006dcfb167ed68b35157
#
_cell.length_a   1.000
_cell.length_b   1.000
_cell.length_c   1.000
_cell.angle_alpha   90.00
_cell.angle_beta   90.00
_cell.angle_gamma   90.00
#
_symmetry.space_group_name_H-M   'P 1'
#
loop_
_entity.id
_entity.type
_entity.pdbx_description
1 polymer ?
#
loop_
_entity_poly.entity_id
_entity_poly.type
_entity_poly.pdbx_seq_one_letter_code
_entity_poly.pdbx_strand_id
1 'polypeptide(L)'
;MTVYKVPQKEFAFILDEIVGYEEHCKMPGFEDASRDVIDAILPEAAKFFEDVVAPTNYLADSQGTQLIDGVVQTAAAFDGVYQQMIDGGWCCLNGSTEYGGAGLPGVIDVASQEMLQSSNSALSLLPMLSRGVIHALNLYGSDEQKNTYLENIITGVWSGTMNLTEPQAGTDLSAVQTKATPDGDHFLISGQKIYITWGDHELAKNVIHLVLARISGAPEGNNGISLFLVPKYLPNTDGSIGRANDVRAVGIEHKLGIHASPTCTMAFGDNGGAIGYLVGPENRGLMCMFSMMNNARLAVGHQGIGLGERAYQQAAAFAADRVQGRVAGMPQGAPIIHHPDVKRMLMQMRALTEGGRALSFYAVGAEDRSHHHSDAQQRERGALWVEMLTPLVKGWCSEVSMEVASLGVQVHGGMGFVEETGAAQHMRDARIFPIYEGTNGIQSLDFIGRKCLRDGGEGLSLLLLEMDTTILTLTSKSPAIVRLRTTLERSVTDCRAAMAQVLANPDDAPAVAYSYLMLFGNALCFWLLVVLAAAAQRRIDEGATDRFYSQKIATASFFGSQILSRNQGLLQAVYDGSASLDLIDAGDLVSA
;
A
#
# COMPACT_ATOMS: atom_id res chain seq x y z
N MET A 1 -9.99 8.40 -23.15
CA MET A 1 -9.37 8.37 -21.80
C MET A 1 -7.93 8.84 -21.92
N THR A 2 -7.45 9.57 -20.92
CA THR A 2 -6.06 10.05 -20.88
C THR A 2 -5.12 8.87 -20.73
N VAL A 3 -4.04 8.86 -21.50
CA VAL A 3 -3.01 7.80 -21.40
C VAL A 3 -2.23 8.00 -20.11
N TYR A 4 -2.15 6.96 -19.28
CA TYR A 4 -1.28 6.96 -18.11
C TYR A 4 0.19 7.05 -18.54
N LYS A 5 0.98 7.80 -17.82
CA LYS A 5 2.43 7.90 -18.00
C LYS A 5 3.16 7.71 -16.68
N VAL A 6 4.10 6.81 -16.67
CA VAL A 6 4.93 6.54 -15.48
C VAL A 6 5.80 7.75 -15.16
N PRO A 7 5.82 8.25 -13.91
CA PRO A 7 6.64 9.39 -13.51
C PRO A 7 8.11 8.99 -13.30
N GLN A 8 8.79 8.49 -14.36
CA GLN A 8 10.14 7.93 -14.27
C GLN A 8 11.18 8.85 -13.64
N LYS A 9 11.13 10.16 -13.98
CA LYS A 9 12.04 11.16 -13.35
C LYS A 9 11.82 11.27 -11.86
N GLU A 10 10.58 11.12 -11.40
CA GLU A 10 10.23 11.15 -9.98
C GLU A 10 10.82 9.94 -9.25
N PHE A 11 10.66 8.74 -9.82
CA PHE A 11 11.26 7.54 -9.25
C PHE A 11 12.77 7.63 -9.18
N ALA A 12 13.43 8.05 -10.26
CA ALA A 12 14.88 8.23 -10.27
C ALA A 12 15.33 9.20 -9.19
N PHE A 13 14.64 10.33 -9.05
CA PHE A 13 14.99 11.36 -8.08
C PHE A 13 14.77 10.92 -6.63
N ILE A 14 13.69 10.18 -6.34
CA ILE A 14 13.44 9.60 -5.01
C ILE A 14 14.48 8.52 -4.68
N LEU A 15 14.81 7.65 -5.63
CA LEU A 15 15.86 6.64 -5.44
C LEU A 15 17.21 7.29 -5.10
N ASP A 16 17.55 8.40 -5.76
CA ASP A 16 18.80 9.10 -5.49
C ASP A 16 18.78 9.83 -4.14
N GLU A 17 17.75 10.62 -3.87
CA GLU A 17 17.77 11.64 -2.81
C GLU A 17 17.09 11.19 -1.51
N ILE A 18 16.19 10.21 -1.54
CA ILE A 18 15.54 9.63 -0.34
C ILE A 18 16.15 8.29 0.03
N VAL A 19 16.32 7.39 -0.95
CA VAL A 19 16.85 6.06 -0.70
C VAL A 19 18.38 6.06 -0.61
N GLY A 20 19.06 6.92 -1.40
CA GLY A 20 20.51 6.90 -1.56
C GLY A 20 20.97 5.69 -2.33
N TYR A 21 20.39 5.44 -3.50
CA TYR A 21 20.47 4.19 -4.24
C TYR A 21 21.92 3.75 -4.57
N GLU A 22 22.83 4.69 -4.77
CA GLU A 22 24.24 4.38 -5.03
C GLU A 22 24.90 3.55 -3.91
N GLU A 23 24.56 3.84 -2.65
CA GLU A 23 25.02 3.05 -1.50
C GLU A 23 24.09 1.87 -1.21
N HIS A 24 22.79 2.04 -1.48
CA HIS A 24 21.77 1.03 -1.24
C HIS A 24 22.00 -0.25 -2.05
N CYS A 25 22.36 -0.12 -3.32
CA CYS A 25 22.65 -1.27 -4.20
C CYS A 25 23.96 -2.00 -3.86
N LYS A 26 24.79 -1.47 -2.94
CA LYS A 26 26.00 -2.14 -2.45
C LYS A 26 25.74 -3.07 -1.26
N MET A 27 24.51 -3.10 -0.75
CA MET A 27 24.18 -4.02 0.35
C MET A 27 24.24 -5.48 -0.11
N PRO A 28 24.64 -6.41 0.79
CA PRO A 28 24.72 -7.83 0.48
C PRO A 28 23.42 -8.38 -0.12
N GLY A 29 23.53 -9.09 -1.23
CA GLY A 29 22.39 -9.65 -1.97
C GLY A 29 21.81 -8.73 -3.06
N PHE A 30 22.39 -7.53 -3.24
CA PHE A 30 21.99 -6.58 -4.30
C PHE A 30 23.11 -6.30 -5.31
N GLU A 31 24.13 -7.18 -5.36
CA GLU A 31 25.34 -6.99 -6.17
C GLU A 31 25.03 -6.84 -7.67
N ASP A 32 23.97 -7.49 -8.15
CA ASP A 32 23.52 -7.44 -9.55
C ASP A 32 22.56 -6.29 -9.85
N ALA A 33 22.13 -5.52 -8.83
CA ALA A 33 21.16 -4.43 -8.95
C ALA A 33 21.86 -3.05 -9.10
N SER A 34 22.89 -2.96 -9.94
CA SER A 34 23.59 -1.70 -10.19
C SER A 34 22.66 -0.62 -10.78
N ARG A 35 23.07 0.65 -10.68
CA ARG A 35 22.29 1.76 -11.25
C ARG A 35 21.99 1.57 -12.73
N ASP A 36 22.95 1.11 -13.53
CA ASP A 36 22.79 0.89 -14.97
C ASP A 36 21.71 -0.17 -15.26
N VAL A 37 21.64 -1.22 -14.42
CA VAL A 37 20.62 -2.27 -14.52
C VAL A 37 19.23 -1.69 -14.24
N ILE A 38 19.10 -0.86 -13.23
CA ILE A 38 17.81 -0.25 -12.87
C ILE A 38 17.37 0.79 -13.92
N ASP A 39 18.29 1.56 -14.46
CA ASP A 39 18.02 2.51 -15.54
C ASP A 39 17.61 1.81 -16.85
N ALA A 40 17.89 0.53 -17.01
CA ALA A 40 17.39 -0.31 -18.10
C ALA A 40 16.02 -0.94 -17.77
N ILE A 41 15.83 -1.46 -16.54
CA ILE A 41 14.60 -2.17 -16.14
C ILE A 41 13.39 -1.24 -15.99
N LEU A 42 13.53 -0.10 -15.29
CA LEU A 42 12.39 0.78 -15.01
C LEU A 42 11.71 1.32 -16.27
N PRO A 43 12.40 1.72 -17.35
CA PRO A 43 11.75 2.12 -18.60
C PRO A 43 10.98 0.98 -19.30
N GLU A 44 11.49 -0.26 -19.25
CA GLU A 44 10.80 -1.43 -19.83
C GLU A 44 9.55 -1.77 -19.01
N ALA A 45 9.64 -1.71 -17.67
CA ALA A 45 8.47 -1.83 -16.79
C ALA A 45 7.44 -0.74 -17.10
N ALA A 46 7.87 0.52 -17.22
CA ALA A 46 7.01 1.63 -17.57
C ALA A 46 6.27 1.40 -18.88
N LYS A 47 6.98 0.98 -19.92
CA LYS A 47 6.40 0.69 -21.22
C LYS A 47 5.34 -0.44 -21.13
N PHE A 48 5.65 -1.51 -20.42
CA PHE A 48 4.72 -2.63 -20.24
C PHE A 48 3.45 -2.18 -19.51
N PHE A 49 3.58 -1.47 -18.40
CA PHE A 49 2.43 -1.03 -17.63
C PHE A 49 1.62 0.05 -18.33
N GLU A 50 2.25 0.97 -19.08
CA GLU A 50 1.56 1.99 -19.88
C GLU A 50 0.81 1.39 -21.08
N ASP A 51 1.46 0.51 -21.83
CA ASP A 51 0.97 0.07 -23.15
C ASP A 51 0.10 -1.19 -23.07
N VAL A 52 0.33 -2.07 -22.08
CA VAL A 52 -0.36 -3.36 -21.95
C VAL A 52 -1.39 -3.35 -20.83
N VAL A 53 -1.03 -2.89 -19.62
CA VAL A 53 -1.90 -2.98 -18.45
C VAL A 53 -2.88 -1.80 -18.35
N ALA A 54 -2.42 -0.56 -18.50
CA ALA A 54 -3.26 0.62 -18.32
C ALA A 54 -4.49 0.68 -19.23
N PRO A 55 -4.46 0.20 -20.49
CA PRO A 55 -5.64 0.16 -21.34
C PRO A 55 -6.76 -0.74 -20.81
N THR A 56 -6.45 -1.73 -19.98
CA THR A 56 -7.43 -2.67 -19.42
C THR A 56 -8.28 -2.08 -18.31
N ASN A 57 -7.84 -1.00 -17.65
CA ASN A 57 -8.42 -0.51 -16.39
C ASN A 57 -9.94 -0.29 -16.44
N TYR A 58 -10.38 0.57 -17.36
CA TYR A 58 -11.81 0.88 -17.50
C TYR A 58 -12.61 -0.30 -18.08
N LEU A 59 -12.03 -1.02 -19.04
CA LEU A 59 -12.71 -2.16 -19.67
C LEU A 59 -12.94 -3.28 -18.65
N ALA A 60 -11.94 -3.59 -17.84
CA ALA A 60 -12.05 -4.62 -16.82
C ALA A 60 -13.05 -4.22 -15.72
N ASP A 61 -13.05 -2.95 -15.26
CA ASP A 61 -14.01 -2.47 -14.27
C ASP A 61 -15.46 -2.57 -14.79
N SER A 62 -15.69 -2.21 -16.06
CA SER A 62 -17.02 -2.29 -16.68
C SER A 62 -17.50 -3.72 -16.93
N GLN A 63 -16.60 -4.67 -17.18
CA GLN A 63 -16.91 -6.10 -17.34
C GLN A 63 -17.15 -6.78 -15.99
N GLY A 64 -16.36 -6.42 -14.98
CA GLY A 64 -16.42 -7.01 -13.64
C GLY A 64 -16.02 -8.49 -13.62
N THR A 65 -16.48 -9.19 -12.59
CA THR A 65 -16.27 -10.63 -12.37
C THR A 65 -17.59 -11.34 -12.17
N GLN A 66 -17.69 -12.61 -12.55
CA GLN A 66 -18.89 -13.42 -12.41
C GLN A 66 -18.58 -14.80 -11.82
N LEU A 67 -19.53 -15.36 -11.09
CA LEU A 67 -19.47 -16.75 -10.64
C LEU A 67 -20.53 -17.52 -11.44
N ILE A 68 -20.09 -18.38 -12.38
CA ILE A 68 -20.97 -19.16 -13.26
C ILE A 68 -20.66 -20.63 -13.05
N ASP A 69 -21.66 -21.40 -12.66
CA ASP A 69 -21.54 -22.85 -12.44
C ASP A 69 -20.38 -23.25 -11.49
N GLY A 70 -20.10 -22.40 -10.48
CA GLY A 70 -19.03 -22.62 -9.50
C GLY A 70 -17.63 -22.21 -9.98
N VAL A 71 -17.51 -21.59 -11.17
CA VAL A 71 -16.26 -21.06 -11.72
C VAL A 71 -16.27 -19.54 -11.68
N VAL A 72 -15.23 -18.95 -11.12
CA VAL A 72 -15.03 -17.48 -11.14
C VAL A 72 -14.45 -17.09 -12.48
N GLN A 73 -15.23 -16.35 -13.26
CA GLN A 73 -14.81 -15.77 -14.54
C GLN A 73 -14.30 -14.36 -14.30
N THR A 74 -13.09 -14.10 -14.75
CA THR A 74 -12.46 -12.78 -14.69
C THR A 74 -12.85 -11.93 -15.90
N ALA A 75 -12.55 -10.61 -15.84
CA ALA A 75 -12.80 -9.72 -16.97
C ALA A 75 -11.98 -10.14 -18.20
N ALA A 76 -12.63 -10.28 -19.35
CA ALA A 76 -11.98 -10.64 -20.62
C ALA A 76 -10.88 -9.64 -21.03
N ALA A 77 -10.92 -8.41 -20.51
CA ALA A 77 -9.84 -7.43 -20.68
C ALA A 77 -8.49 -7.91 -20.13
N PHE A 78 -8.46 -8.93 -19.26
CA PHE A 78 -7.23 -9.52 -18.72
C PHE A 78 -6.68 -10.68 -19.56
N ASP A 79 -7.39 -11.09 -20.60
CA ASP A 79 -6.96 -12.20 -21.46
C ASP A 79 -5.56 -11.94 -22.05
N GLY A 80 -4.62 -12.84 -21.75
CA GLY A 80 -3.22 -12.74 -22.15
C GLY A 80 -2.40 -11.65 -21.45
N VAL A 81 -2.99 -10.72 -20.71
CA VAL A 81 -2.26 -9.65 -20.00
C VAL A 81 -1.47 -10.23 -18.84
N TYR A 82 -2.10 -11.07 -18.01
CA TYR A 82 -1.43 -11.69 -16.88
C TYR A 82 -0.31 -12.66 -17.34
N GLN A 83 -0.51 -13.39 -18.45
CA GLN A 83 0.55 -14.21 -19.03
C GLN A 83 1.75 -13.37 -19.48
N GLN A 84 1.51 -12.20 -20.09
CA GLN A 84 2.59 -11.27 -20.45
C GLN A 84 3.31 -10.71 -19.21
N MET A 85 2.62 -10.54 -18.05
CA MET A 85 3.28 -10.19 -16.79
C MET A 85 4.22 -11.30 -16.32
N ILE A 86 3.78 -12.56 -16.43
CA ILE A 86 4.59 -13.75 -16.11
C ILE A 86 5.83 -13.80 -17.01
N ASP A 87 5.62 -13.73 -18.32
CA ASP A 87 6.68 -13.86 -19.33
C ASP A 87 7.73 -12.74 -19.20
N GLY A 88 7.31 -11.55 -18.77
CA GLY A 88 8.17 -10.40 -18.52
C GLY A 88 8.81 -10.37 -17.11
N GLY A 89 8.45 -11.30 -16.22
CA GLY A 89 8.96 -11.34 -14.84
C GLY A 89 8.44 -10.23 -13.93
N TRP A 90 7.32 -9.57 -14.28
CA TRP A 90 6.79 -8.40 -13.55
C TRP A 90 5.98 -8.73 -12.28
N CYS A 91 5.79 -10.01 -11.97
CA CYS A 91 4.96 -10.41 -10.82
C CYS A 91 5.63 -10.15 -9.47
N CYS A 92 6.97 -10.36 -9.36
CA CYS A 92 7.71 -10.20 -8.12
C CYS A 92 9.20 -9.94 -8.39
N LEU A 93 9.60 -8.67 -8.50
CA LEU A 93 10.98 -8.29 -8.84
C LEU A 93 11.96 -8.55 -7.69
N ASN A 94 11.52 -8.51 -6.45
CA ASN A 94 12.32 -8.77 -5.25
C ASN A 94 12.31 -10.24 -4.82
N GLY A 95 11.69 -11.14 -5.61
CA GLY A 95 11.69 -12.57 -5.33
C GLY A 95 13.11 -13.15 -5.36
N SER A 96 13.36 -14.17 -4.48
CA SER A 96 14.67 -14.82 -4.41
C SER A 96 15.08 -15.45 -5.74
N THR A 97 16.35 -15.27 -6.11
CA THR A 97 16.96 -15.89 -7.30
C THR A 97 17.02 -17.42 -7.19
N GLU A 98 17.06 -17.96 -5.98
CA GLU A 98 16.99 -19.40 -5.71
C GLU A 98 15.70 -20.03 -6.26
N TYR A 99 14.61 -19.26 -6.26
CA TYR A 99 13.27 -19.68 -6.72
C TYR A 99 12.82 -18.92 -7.98
N GLY A 100 13.75 -18.55 -8.85
CA GLY A 100 13.45 -17.96 -10.15
C GLY A 100 13.03 -16.49 -10.13
N GLY A 101 13.20 -15.78 -9.01
CA GLY A 101 12.99 -14.34 -8.90
C GLY A 101 14.18 -13.53 -9.42
N ALA A 102 14.01 -12.22 -9.54
CA ALA A 102 15.06 -11.32 -10.00
C ALA A 102 16.02 -10.84 -8.88
N GLY A 103 15.67 -11.02 -7.61
CA GLY A 103 16.52 -10.62 -6.47
C GLY A 103 16.76 -9.11 -6.35
N LEU A 104 15.91 -8.28 -6.96
CA LEU A 104 16.08 -6.82 -6.93
C LEU A 104 15.72 -6.24 -5.56
N PRO A 105 16.28 -5.07 -5.19
CA PRO A 105 15.88 -4.36 -3.98
C PRO A 105 14.38 -4.10 -3.92
N GLY A 106 13.80 -4.12 -2.71
CA GLY A 106 12.40 -3.83 -2.48
C GLY A 106 12.00 -2.43 -2.99
N VAL A 107 12.90 -1.45 -2.94
CA VAL A 107 12.66 -0.11 -3.51
C VAL A 107 12.43 -0.11 -5.02
N ILE A 108 12.94 -1.09 -5.74
CA ILE A 108 12.71 -1.24 -7.19
C ILE A 108 11.40 -1.98 -7.43
N ASP A 109 11.12 -3.01 -6.63
CA ASP A 109 9.84 -3.71 -6.69
C ASP A 109 8.67 -2.78 -6.36
N VAL A 110 8.80 -1.88 -5.37
CA VAL A 110 7.74 -0.91 -5.05
C VAL A 110 7.49 0.11 -6.17
N ALA A 111 8.53 0.51 -6.91
CA ALA A 111 8.37 1.34 -8.10
C ALA A 111 7.53 0.63 -9.17
N SER A 112 7.84 -0.64 -9.44
CA SER A 112 7.06 -1.49 -10.36
C SER A 112 5.62 -1.70 -9.88
N GLN A 113 5.44 -1.92 -8.56
CA GLN A 113 4.10 -2.05 -7.97
C GLN A 113 3.27 -0.77 -8.14
N GLU A 114 3.86 0.42 -7.92
CA GLU A 114 3.16 1.69 -8.13
C GLU A 114 2.74 1.86 -9.60
N MET A 115 3.60 1.47 -10.55
CA MET A 115 3.25 1.47 -11.98
C MET A 115 2.04 0.57 -12.27
N LEU A 116 2.03 -0.64 -11.73
CA LEU A 116 0.92 -1.59 -11.88
C LEU A 116 -0.37 -1.05 -11.24
N GLN A 117 -0.29 -0.53 -10.03
CA GLN A 117 -1.42 0.01 -9.26
C GLN A 117 -2.04 1.24 -9.97
N SER A 118 -1.21 2.11 -10.52
CA SER A 118 -1.66 3.25 -11.34
C SER A 118 -2.28 2.80 -12.67
N SER A 119 -1.81 1.69 -13.21
CA SER A 119 -2.30 1.14 -14.48
C SER A 119 -3.64 0.43 -14.31
N ASN A 120 -3.74 -0.47 -13.30
CA ASN A 120 -4.97 -1.20 -12.99
C ASN A 120 -4.97 -1.68 -11.53
N SER A 121 -5.69 -0.96 -10.67
CA SER A 121 -5.79 -1.26 -9.24
C SER A 121 -6.39 -2.64 -8.93
N ALA A 122 -7.35 -3.11 -9.74
CA ALA A 122 -7.99 -4.40 -9.52
C ALA A 122 -7.03 -5.57 -9.81
N LEU A 123 -6.28 -5.49 -10.93
CA LEU A 123 -5.29 -6.50 -11.29
C LEU A 123 -4.10 -6.51 -10.32
N SER A 124 -3.69 -5.33 -9.82
CA SER A 124 -2.54 -5.20 -8.92
C SER A 124 -2.67 -6.01 -7.63
N LEU A 125 -3.89 -6.29 -7.19
CA LEU A 125 -4.16 -7.09 -5.99
C LEU A 125 -3.72 -8.55 -6.13
N LEU A 126 -3.70 -9.10 -7.33
CA LEU A 126 -3.32 -10.49 -7.56
C LEU A 126 -1.83 -10.76 -7.20
N PRO A 127 -0.84 -10.07 -7.79
CA PRO A 127 0.54 -10.23 -7.36
C PRO A 127 0.79 -9.67 -5.95
N MET A 128 0.05 -8.65 -5.50
CA MET A 128 0.20 -8.10 -4.15
C MET A 128 -0.04 -9.17 -3.06
N LEU A 129 -1.12 -9.95 -3.17
CA LEU A 129 -1.41 -11.01 -2.22
C LEU A 129 -0.43 -12.18 -2.35
N SER A 130 0.00 -12.51 -3.58
CA SER A 130 1.02 -13.54 -3.82
C SER A 130 2.34 -13.21 -3.12
N ARG A 131 2.79 -11.94 -3.13
CA ARG A 131 3.97 -11.49 -2.37
C ARG A 131 3.84 -11.72 -0.86
N GLY A 132 2.65 -11.50 -0.31
CA GLY A 132 2.39 -11.83 1.10
C GLY A 132 2.59 -13.32 1.40
N VAL A 133 2.10 -14.21 0.53
CA VAL A 133 2.31 -15.66 0.66
C VAL A 133 3.78 -16.02 0.54
N ILE A 134 4.51 -15.44 -0.43
CA ILE A 134 5.97 -15.60 -0.57
C ILE A 134 6.69 -15.22 0.72
N HIS A 135 6.36 -14.05 1.28
CA HIS A 135 6.96 -13.57 2.52
C HIS A 135 6.73 -14.52 3.71
N ALA A 136 5.49 -14.97 3.89
CA ALA A 136 5.15 -15.91 4.96
C ALA A 136 5.85 -17.26 4.80
N LEU A 137 5.93 -17.80 3.58
CA LEU A 137 6.62 -19.07 3.33
C LEU A 137 8.14 -18.94 3.51
N ASN A 138 8.75 -17.83 3.11
CA ASN A 138 10.18 -17.58 3.34
C ASN A 138 10.52 -17.59 4.83
N LEU A 139 9.68 -17.03 5.68
CA LEU A 139 9.92 -16.94 7.12
C LEU A 139 9.55 -18.20 7.89
N TYR A 140 8.46 -18.87 7.52
CA TYR A 140 7.84 -19.91 8.36
C TYR A 140 7.60 -21.24 7.64
N GLY A 141 7.73 -21.28 6.31
CA GLY A 141 7.57 -22.50 5.54
C GLY A 141 8.70 -23.50 5.79
N SER A 142 8.39 -24.79 5.75
CA SER A 142 9.42 -25.84 5.70
C SER A 142 10.19 -25.79 4.37
N ASP A 143 11.37 -26.39 4.33
CA ASP A 143 12.15 -26.47 3.08
C ASP A 143 11.36 -27.18 1.97
N GLU A 144 10.57 -28.21 2.31
CA GLU A 144 9.67 -28.88 1.38
C GLU A 144 8.61 -27.92 0.83
N GLN A 145 7.97 -27.12 1.71
CA GLN A 145 6.99 -26.13 1.28
C GLN A 145 7.61 -25.06 0.39
N LYS A 146 8.79 -24.54 0.75
CA LYS A 146 9.52 -23.56 -0.07
C LYS A 146 9.83 -24.11 -1.45
N ASN A 147 10.42 -25.30 -1.52
CA ASN A 147 10.81 -25.94 -2.78
C ASN A 147 9.62 -26.29 -3.68
N THR A 148 8.45 -26.59 -3.07
CA THR A 148 7.26 -26.96 -3.83
C THR A 148 6.49 -25.75 -4.37
N TYR A 149 6.45 -24.64 -3.62
CA TYR A 149 5.51 -23.57 -3.90
C TYR A 149 6.16 -22.27 -4.36
N LEU A 150 7.35 -21.90 -3.83
CA LEU A 150 7.90 -20.55 -4.02
C LEU A 150 8.18 -20.21 -5.47
N GLU A 151 8.82 -21.08 -6.25
CA GLU A 151 9.14 -20.80 -7.65
C GLU A 151 7.88 -20.43 -8.45
N ASN A 152 6.84 -21.25 -8.33
CA ASN A 152 5.59 -21.02 -9.05
C ASN A 152 4.88 -19.74 -8.62
N ILE A 153 4.96 -19.36 -7.32
CA ILE A 153 4.29 -18.14 -6.83
C ILE A 153 5.12 -16.90 -7.19
N ILE A 154 6.45 -16.94 -7.08
CA ILE A 154 7.36 -15.83 -7.43
C ILE A 154 7.23 -15.49 -8.92
N THR A 155 7.23 -16.50 -9.77
CA THR A 155 7.08 -16.32 -11.23
C THR A 155 5.65 -15.91 -11.64
N GLY A 156 4.66 -16.07 -10.75
CA GLY A 156 3.25 -15.77 -11.02
C GLY A 156 2.47 -16.91 -11.69
N VAL A 157 3.10 -18.05 -11.99
CA VAL A 157 2.43 -19.23 -12.55
C VAL A 157 1.33 -19.73 -11.62
N TRP A 158 1.57 -19.66 -10.30
CA TRP A 158 0.55 -19.81 -9.27
C TRP A 158 0.35 -18.49 -8.53
N SER A 159 -0.83 -18.30 -7.98
CA SER A 159 -1.15 -17.13 -7.16
C SER A 159 -1.30 -17.50 -5.70
N GLY A 160 -1.25 -16.50 -4.83
CA GLY A 160 -1.43 -16.67 -3.40
C GLY A 160 -2.55 -15.81 -2.83
N THR A 161 -3.22 -16.27 -1.77
CA THR A 161 -4.28 -15.53 -1.08
C THR A 161 -4.16 -15.63 0.44
N MET A 162 -4.72 -14.63 1.13
CA MET A 162 -4.91 -14.62 2.59
C MET A 162 -6.35 -14.94 2.97
N ASN A 163 -6.56 -15.95 3.82
CA ASN A 163 -7.88 -16.39 4.24
C ASN A 163 -8.02 -16.30 5.77
N LEU A 164 -8.38 -15.10 6.25
CA LEU A 164 -8.53 -14.80 7.68
C LEU A 164 -10.00 -14.71 8.07
N THR A 165 -10.72 -13.81 7.40
CA THR A 165 -12.03 -13.29 7.79
C THR A 165 -13.13 -14.33 7.65
N GLU A 166 -13.97 -14.40 8.68
CA GLU A 166 -15.22 -15.18 8.70
C GLU A 166 -16.40 -14.24 9.01
N PRO A 167 -17.67 -14.65 8.78
CA PRO A 167 -18.82 -13.77 9.05
C PRO A 167 -18.86 -13.19 10.46
N GLN A 168 -18.38 -13.92 11.46
CA GLN A 168 -18.32 -13.50 12.88
C GLN A 168 -16.93 -13.00 13.32
N ALA A 169 -15.89 -13.11 12.48
CA ALA A 169 -14.51 -12.82 12.81
C ALA A 169 -13.87 -11.93 11.74
N GLY A 170 -14.00 -10.61 11.90
CA GLY A 170 -13.38 -9.59 11.04
C GLY A 170 -12.14 -8.99 11.70
N THR A 171 -12.28 -7.86 12.39
CA THR A 171 -11.20 -7.22 13.15
C THR A 171 -10.75 -8.08 14.34
N ASP A 172 -11.69 -8.69 15.05
CA ASP A 172 -11.41 -9.67 16.10
C ASP A 172 -11.38 -11.08 15.53
N LEU A 173 -10.17 -11.62 15.37
CA LEU A 173 -9.95 -12.98 14.87
C LEU A 173 -10.09 -14.06 15.96
N SER A 174 -10.27 -13.69 17.24
CA SER A 174 -10.46 -14.66 18.33
C SER A 174 -11.68 -15.57 18.12
N ALA A 175 -12.65 -15.10 17.32
CA ALA A 175 -13.89 -15.82 16.99
C ALA A 175 -13.81 -16.71 15.74
N VAL A 176 -12.62 -16.92 15.15
CA VAL A 176 -12.41 -17.84 14.01
C VAL A 176 -12.87 -19.26 14.37
N GLN A 177 -13.70 -19.85 13.51
CA GLN A 177 -14.33 -21.17 13.71
C GLN A 177 -13.86 -22.23 12.70
N THR A 178 -13.20 -21.85 11.59
CA THR A 178 -12.60 -22.81 10.65
C THR A 178 -11.73 -23.81 11.41
N LYS A 179 -11.92 -25.09 11.15
CA LYS A 179 -11.28 -26.20 11.87
C LYS A 179 -10.20 -26.85 11.02
N ALA A 180 -9.18 -27.37 11.68
CA ALA A 180 -8.14 -28.23 11.13
C ALA A 180 -8.10 -29.53 11.93
N THR A 181 -8.45 -30.64 11.29
CA THR A 181 -8.43 -31.99 11.90
C THR A 181 -7.19 -32.73 11.42
N PRO A 182 -6.30 -33.20 12.30
CA PRO A 182 -5.13 -33.99 11.90
C PRO A 182 -5.54 -35.27 11.13
N ASP A 183 -4.83 -35.53 10.01
CA ASP A 183 -4.99 -36.75 9.20
C ASP A 183 -3.63 -37.18 8.61
N GLY A 184 -2.90 -38.03 9.33
CA GLY A 184 -1.57 -38.45 8.95
C GLY A 184 -0.53 -37.32 8.95
N ASP A 185 0.00 -37.01 7.78
CA ASP A 185 1.03 -35.98 7.55
C ASP A 185 0.47 -34.59 7.17
N HIS A 186 -0.87 -34.47 7.12
CA HIS A 186 -1.57 -33.24 6.77
C HIS A 186 -2.79 -32.99 7.69
N PHE A 187 -3.55 -31.96 7.39
CA PHE A 187 -4.78 -31.62 8.09
C PHE A 187 -5.95 -31.53 7.11
N LEU A 188 -7.12 -31.90 7.58
CA LEU A 188 -8.37 -31.67 6.88
C LEU A 188 -8.97 -30.36 7.37
N ILE A 189 -8.99 -29.35 6.50
CA ILE A 189 -9.52 -28.03 6.78
C ILE A 189 -11.01 -28.00 6.43
N SER A 190 -11.85 -27.49 7.35
CA SER A 190 -13.29 -27.36 7.15
C SER A 190 -13.79 -26.02 7.70
N GLY A 191 -14.47 -25.25 6.87
CA GLY A 191 -15.05 -23.94 7.23
C GLY A 191 -15.24 -23.02 6.04
N GLN A 192 -15.64 -21.79 6.33
CA GLN A 192 -15.92 -20.78 5.33
C GLN A 192 -15.13 -19.50 5.62
N LYS A 193 -14.58 -18.89 4.58
CA LYS A 193 -13.90 -17.60 4.62
C LYS A 193 -14.59 -16.62 3.68
N ILE A 194 -14.71 -15.35 4.10
CA ILE A 194 -15.37 -14.30 3.32
C ILE A 194 -14.40 -13.17 2.99
N TYR A 195 -14.75 -12.41 1.97
CA TYR A 195 -13.95 -11.26 1.47
C TYR A 195 -12.55 -11.65 1.00
N ILE A 196 -12.41 -12.84 0.41
CA ILE A 196 -11.12 -13.33 -0.07
C ILE A 196 -10.83 -12.75 -1.44
N THR A 197 -9.94 -11.77 -1.48
CA THR A 197 -9.48 -11.11 -2.69
C THR A 197 -8.72 -12.12 -3.57
N TRP A 198 -9.11 -12.21 -4.84
CA TRP A 198 -8.58 -13.20 -5.79
C TRP A 198 -8.63 -14.63 -5.24
N GLY A 199 -9.67 -14.95 -4.46
CA GLY A 199 -9.83 -16.25 -3.82
C GLY A 199 -9.95 -17.39 -4.82
N ASP A 200 -10.52 -17.15 -5.98
CA ASP A 200 -10.55 -18.06 -7.12
C ASP A 200 -10.55 -17.28 -8.43
N HIS A 201 -9.91 -17.82 -9.48
CA HIS A 201 -9.81 -17.22 -10.82
C HIS A 201 -9.13 -18.19 -11.80
N GLU A 202 -9.13 -17.80 -13.09
CA GLU A 202 -8.57 -18.59 -14.19
C GLU A 202 -7.19 -18.08 -14.70
N LEU A 203 -6.71 -16.91 -14.20
CA LEU A 203 -5.49 -16.28 -14.73
C LEU A 203 -4.22 -17.04 -14.34
N ALA A 204 -4.16 -17.61 -13.11
CA ALA A 204 -3.07 -18.46 -12.68
C ALA A 204 -3.47 -19.93 -12.71
N LYS A 205 -2.49 -20.81 -12.87
CA LYS A 205 -2.74 -22.28 -12.97
C LYS A 205 -3.18 -22.90 -11.64
N ASN A 206 -2.82 -22.29 -10.51
CA ASN A 206 -3.20 -22.74 -9.16
C ASN A 206 -3.36 -21.53 -8.25
N VAL A 207 -4.14 -21.70 -7.17
CA VAL A 207 -4.29 -20.70 -6.10
C VAL A 207 -3.86 -21.35 -4.78
N ILE A 208 -2.92 -20.71 -4.09
CA ILE A 208 -2.36 -21.16 -2.84
C ILE A 208 -2.94 -20.31 -1.70
N HIS A 209 -3.81 -20.90 -0.89
CA HIS A 209 -4.49 -20.22 0.20
C HIS A 209 -3.69 -20.36 1.50
N LEU A 210 -3.32 -19.25 2.14
CA LEU A 210 -2.90 -19.26 3.54
C LEU A 210 -4.14 -19.06 4.42
N VAL A 211 -4.51 -20.09 5.17
CA VAL A 211 -5.79 -20.18 5.89
C VAL A 211 -5.55 -20.21 7.39
N LEU A 212 -6.19 -19.30 8.14
CA LEU A 212 -6.25 -19.36 9.59
C LEU A 212 -7.34 -20.36 10.02
N ALA A 213 -6.96 -21.35 10.82
CA ALA A 213 -7.87 -22.37 11.35
C ALA A 213 -7.45 -22.81 12.75
N ARG A 214 -8.37 -23.49 13.45
CA ARG A 214 -8.12 -24.09 14.77
C ARG A 214 -7.90 -25.58 14.64
N ILE A 215 -6.79 -26.06 15.17
CA ILE A 215 -6.56 -27.50 15.34
C ILE A 215 -7.55 -28.03 16.37
N SER A 216 -8.08 -29.23 16.13
CA SER A 216 -9.01 -29.88 17.07
C SER A 216 -8.39 -30.03 18.46
N GLY A 217 -9.04 -29.43 19.47
CA GLY A 217 -8.53 -29.40 20.86
C GLY A 217 -7.59 -28.23 21.19
N ALA A 218 -7.34 -27.31 20.25
CA ALA A 218 -6.53 -26.10 20.51
C ALA A 218 -7.20 -25.16 21.54
N PRO A 219 -6.42 -24.32 22.24
CA PRO A 219 -6.96 -23.31 23.15
C PRO A 219 -7.96 -22.37 22.48
N GLU A 220 -8.87 -21.80 23.26
CA GLU A 220 -9.77 -20.73 22.79
C GLU A 220 -9.02 -19.41 22.54
N GLY A 221 -9.66 -18.50 21.81
CA GLY A 221 -9.14 -17.18 21.53
C GLY A 221 -7.97 -17.19 20.54
N ASN A 222 -7.17 -16.13 20.53
CA ASN A 222 -6.08 -15.93 19.57
C ASN A 222 -4.96 -16.97 19.67
N ASN A 223 -4.74 -17.53 20.86
CA ASN A 223 -3.68 -18.50 21.14
C ASN A 223 -3.97 -19.93 20.63
N GLY A 224 -5.12 -20.18 20.02
CA GLY A 224 -5.46 -21.46 19.43
C GLY A 224 -5.54 -21.43 17.90
N ILE A 225 -5.13 -20.36 17.27
CA ILE A 225 -5.17 -20.20 15.80
C ILE A 225 -3.83 -20.62 15.20
N SER A 226 -3.89 -21.50 14.20
CA SER A 226 -2.74 -21.95 13.41
C SER A 226 -2.88 -21.53 11.96
N LEU A 227 -1.77 -21.51 11.20
CA LEU A 227 -1.74 -21.15 9.80
C LEU A 227 -1.55 -22.38 8.94
N PHE A 228 -2.34 -22.51 7.87
CA PHE A 228 -2.29 -23.63 6.95
C PHE A 228 -2.13 -23.16 5.52
N LEU A 229 -1.29 -23.86 4.76
CA LEU A 229 -1.19 -23.75 3.31
C LEU A 229 -2.18 -24.76 2.71
N VAL A 230 -3.14 -24.27 1.94
CA VAL A 230 -4.20 -25.07 1.32
C VAL A 230 -4.22 -24.76 -0.18
N PRO A 231 -3.67 -25.61 -1.05
CA PRO A 231 -3.70 -25.38 -2.50
C PRO A 231 -5.07 -25.71 -3.08
N LYS A 232 -5.51 -24.95 -4.12
CA LYS A 232 -6.71 -25.28 -4.89
C LYS A 232 -6.57 -26.60 -5.64
N TYR A 233 -5.39 -26.85 -6.21
CA TYR A 233 -5.00 -28.12 -6.79
C TYR A 233 -3.76 -28.64 -6.07
N LEU A 234 -3.80 -29.88 -5.64
CA LEU A 234 -2.67 -30.53 -4.97
C LEU A 234 -1.54 -30.74 -6.00
N PRO A 235 -0.30 -30.31 -5.71
CA PRO A 235 0.81 -30.59 -6.60
C PRO A 235 1.16 -32.08 -6.57
N ASN A 236 1.58 -32.60 -7.73
CA ASN A 236 2.22 -33.91 -7.83
C ASN A 236 3.67 -33.84 -7.35
N THR A 237 4.30 -34.99 -7.14
CA THR A 237 5.72 -35.06 -6.72
C THR A 237 6.72 -34.48 -7.73
N ASP A 238 6.31 -34.33 -8.99
CA ASP A 238 7.09 -33.67 -10.05
C ASP A 238 6.82 -32.17 -10.18
N GLY A 239 6.03 -31.58 -9.26
CA GLY A 239 5.66 -30.18 -9.28
C GLY A 239 4.54 -29.82 -10.24
N SER A 240 4.02 -30.77 -11.03
CA SER A 240 2.86 -30.54 -11.90
C SER A 240 1.55 -30.45 -11.09
N ILE A 241 0.53 -29.87 -11.70
CA ILE A 241 -0.81 -29.77 -11.11
C ILE A 241 -1.45 -31.16 -11.07
N GLY A 242 -1.83 -31.59 -9.85
CA GLY A 242 -2.51 -32.84 -9.62
C GLY A 242 -4.04 -32.69 -9.48
N ARG A 243 -4.64 -33.50 -8.61
CA ARG A 243 -6.10 -33.50 -8.41
C ARG A 243 -6.58 -32.22 -7.71
N ALA A 244 -7.83 -31.85 -7.97
CA ALA A 244 -8.51 -30.78 -7.24
C ALA A 244 -8.58 -31.12 -5.75
N ASN A 245 -8.38 -30.11 -4.92
CA ASN A 245 -8.61 -30.16 -3.48
C ASN A 245 -10.07 -29.78 -3.18
N ASP A 246 -10.54 -30.04 -1.98
CA ASP A 246 -11.91 -29.70 -1.55
C ASP A 246 -12.01 -28.21 -1.15
N VAL A 247 -11.72 -27.33 -2.14
CA VAL A 247 -11.74 -25.87 -2.01
C VAL A 247 -12.50 -25.29 -3.21
N ARG A 248 -13.45 -24.40 -2.95
CA ARG A 248 -14.21 -23.75 -4.01
C ARG A 248 -14.73 -22.36 -3.60
N ALA A 249 -14.88 -21.49 -4.56
CA ALA A 249 -15.68 -20.28 -4.38
C ALA A 249 -17.17 -20.64 -4.37
N VAL A 250 -17.91 -20.15 -3.38
CA VAL A 250 -19.36 -20.34 -3.23
C VAL A 250 -20.14 -19.03 -3.44
N GLY A 251 -19.44 -17.91 -3.54
CA GLY A 251 -20.00 -16.60 -3.81
C GLY A 251 -18.91 -15.61 -4.17
N ILE A 252 -19.29 -14.52 -4.83
CA ILE A 252 -18.46 -13.33 -5.04
C ILE A 252 -19.24 -12.10 -4.60
N GLU A 253 -18.52 -11.09 -4.10
CA GLU A 253 -19.13 -9.86 -3.60
C GLU A 253 -19.43 -8.88 -4.76
N HIS A 254 -20.61 -8.27 -4.71
CA HIS A 254 -20.96 -7.11 -5.53
C HIS A 254 -20.53 -5.84 -4.81
N LYS A 255 -19.50 -5.16 -5.30
CA LYS A 255 -18.76 -4.13 -4.57
C LYS A 255 -18.96 -2.73 -5.15
N LEU A 256 -18.63 -1.70 -4.36
CA LEU A 256 -18.61 -0.31 -4.78
C LEU A 256 -17.59 -0.03 -5.89
N GLY A 257 -16.41 -0.64 -5.82
CA GLY A 257 -15.29 -0.44 -6.74
C GLY A 257 -14.44 -1.70 -6.89
N ILE A 258 -13.33 -1.60 -7.61
CA ILE A 258 -12.44 -2.71 -7.99
C ILE A 258 -13.24 -3.92 -8.52
N HIS A 259 -14.19 -3.67 -9.42
CA HIS A 259 -15.14 -4.67 -9.90
C HIS A 259 -14.45 -5.86 -10.58
N ALA A 260 -13.32 -5.62 -11.22
CA ALA A 260 -12.55 -6.65 -11.91
C ALA A 260 -11.70 -7.54 -10.98
N SER A 261 -11.63 -7.23 -9.67
CA SER A 261 -10.98 -8.09 -8.68
C SER A 261 -12.03 -8.99 -8.03
N PRO A 262 -12.03 -10.31 -8.25
CA PRO A 262 -12.97 -11.20 -7.59
C PRO A 262 -12.70 -11.20 -6.08
N THR A 263 -13.75 -10.93 -5.31
CA THR A 263 -13.73 -11.00 -3.84
C THR A 263 -14.64 -12.12 -3.44
N CYS A 264 -14.05 -13.27 -3.07
CA CYS A 264 -14.75 -14.54 -2.96
C CYS A 264 -15.19 -14.85 -1.52
N THR A 265 -16.29 -15.54 -1.41
CA THR A 265 -16.61 -16.40 -0.29
C THR A 265 -16.10 -17.80 -0.60
N MET A 266 -15.11 -18.27 0.18
CA MET A 266 -14.44 -19.57 -0.03
C MET A 266 -14.97 -20.61 0.95
N ALA A 267 -15.34 -21.78 0.43
CA ALA A 267 -15.67 -22.97 1.22
C ALA A 267 -14.53 -23.97 1.15
N PHE A 268 -14.17 -24.48 2.32
CA PHE A 268 -13.14 -25.48 2.52
C PHE A 268 -13.77 -26.73 3.13
N GLY A 269 -13.56 -27.88 2.51
CA GLY A 269 -13.84 -29.17 3.13
C GLY A 269 -15.32 -29.59 3.15
N ASP A 270 -16.14 -29.13 2.22
CA ASP A 270 -17.55 -29.51 2.13
C ASP A 270 -17.77 -31.02 1.81
N ASN A 271 -16.77 -31.67 1.19
CA ASN A 271 -16.83 -33.03 0.70
C ASN A 271 -15.85 -34.00 1.42
N GLY A 272 -15.53 -33.71 2.68
CA GLY A 272 -14.69 -34.58 3.48
C GLY A 272 -13.44 -33.92 4.06
N GLY A 273 -13.15 -32.70 3.70
CA GLY A 273 -12.04 -31.91 4.21
C GLY A 273 -11.05 -31.48 3.12
N ALA A 274 -10.67 -30.21 3.13
CA ALA A 274 -9.63 -29.70 2.25
C ALA A 274 -8.25 -30.05 2.85
N ILE A 275 -7.38 -30.66 2.06
CA ILE A 275 -6.00 -30.98 2.48
C ILE A 275 -5.23 -29.67 2.68
N GLY A 276 -4.67 -29.51 3.88
CA GLY A 276 -3.86 -28.36 4.26
C GLY A 276 -2.62 -28.75 5.05
N TYR A 277 -1.55 -27.99 4.87
CA TYR A 277 -0.25 -28.25 5.51
C TYR A 277 0.05 -27.13 6.50
N LEU A 278 0.47 -27.46 7.71
CA LEU A 278 0.80 -26.49 8.75
C LEU A 278 1.99 -25.61 8.30
N VAL A 279 1.86 -24.29 8.46
CA VAL A 279 2.93 -23.31 8.21
C VAL A 279 3.34 -22.71 9.55
N GLY A 280 4.61 -22.88 9.90
CA GLY A 280 5.15 -22.47 11.19
C GLY A 280 4.64 -23.31 12.37
N PRO A 281 4.80 -22.85 13.62
CA PRO A 281 4.40 -23.62 14.80
C PRO A 281 2.89 -23.64 15.01
N GLU A 282 2.35 -24.75 15.57
CA GLU A 282 0.97 -24.82 16.04
C GLU A 282 0.63 -23.68 17.02
N ASN A 283 -0.60 -23.19 16.93
CA ASN A 283 -1.12 -22.11 17.79
C ASN A 283 -0.36 -20.78 17.71
N ARG A 284 0.43 -20.58 16.64
CA ARG A 284 1.15 -19.34 16.34
C ARG A 284 0.75 -18.75 14.98
N GLY A 285 -0.36 -19.18 14.43
CA GLY A 285 -0.83 -18.77 13.11
C GLY A 285 -1.03 -17.26 12.96
N LEU A 286 -1.48 -16.57 14.00
CA LEU A 286 -1.59 -15.11 13.98
C LEU A 286 -0.22 -14.43 13.88
N MET A 287 0.79 -14.93 14.59
CA MET A 287 2.16 -14.40 14.49
C MET A 287 2.69 -14.53 13.06
N CYS A 288 2.53 -15.70 12.45
CA CYS A 288 2.94 -15.95 11.07
C CYS A 288 2.16 -15.08 10.07
N MET A 289 0.86 -14.91 10.30
CA MET A 289 -0.01 -14.08 9.45
C MET A 289 0.27 -12.58 9.60
N PHE A 290 0.68 -12.10 10.79
CA PHE A 290 1.00 -10.70 11.00
C PHE A 290 2.20 -10.23 10.17
N SER A 291 3.19 -11.08 9.93
CA SER A 291 4.31 -10.72 9.04
C SER A 291 3.83 -10.47 7.61
N MET A 292 2.95 -11.34 7.10
CA MET A 292 2.28 -11.15 5.82
C MET A 292 1.39 -9.90 5.80
N MET A 293 0.61 -9.68 6.85
CA MET A 293 -0.26 -8.51 6.96
C MET A 293 0.51 -7.19 6.99
N ASN A 294 1.69 -7.13 7.61
CA ASN A 294 2.50 -5.91 7.61
C ASN A 294 3.02 -5.57 6.21
N ASN A 295 3.44 -6.57 5.44
CA ASN A 295 3.79 -6.40 4.03
C ASN A 295 2.57 -5.91 3.21
N ALA A 296 1.40 -6.55 3.39
CA ALA A 296 0.16 -6.13 2.74
C ALA A 296 -0.26 -4.71 3.13
N ARG A 297 -0.05 -4.28 4.38
CA ARG A 297 -0.34 -2.91 4.84
C ARG A 297 0.51 -1.87 4.13
N LEU A 298 1.82 -2.10 3.99
CA LEU A 298 2.68 -1.23 3.18
C LEU A 298 2.18 -1.18 1.74
N ALA A 299 1.88 -2.34 1.14
CA ALA A 299 1.38 -2.42 -0.24
C ALA A 299 0.05 -1.65 -0.44
N VAL A 300 -0.87 -1.64 0.54
CA VAL A 300 -2.10 -0.84 0.49
C VAL A 300 -1.81 0.66 0.52
N GLY A 301 -0.82 1.10 1.30
CA GLY A 301 -0.36 2.48 1.25
C GLY A 301 0.15 2.88 -0.14
N HIS A 302 0.98 2.04 -0.74
CA HIS A 302 1.48 2.23 -2.12
C HIS A 302 0.34 2.22 -3.14
N GLN A 303 -0.66 1.34 -2.96
CA GLN A 303 -1.85 1.28 -3.83
C GLN A 303 -2.61 2.61 -3.81
N GLY A 304 -2.76 3.22 -2.64
CA GLY A 304 -3.37 4.55 -2.52
C GLY A 304 -2.61 5.62 -3.30
N ILE A 305 -1.27 5.56 -3.30
CA ILE A 305 -0.44 6.51 -4.05
C ILE A 305 -0.52 6.26 -5.56
N GLY A 306 -0.45 5.01 -6.00
CA GLY A 306 -0.57 4.66 -7.41
C GLY A 306 -1.92 5.09 -8.01
N LEU A 307 -3.02 4.86 -7.30
CA LEU A 307 -4.33 5.32 -7.72
C LEU A 307 -4.43 6.86 -7.70
N GLY A 308 -3.84 7.52 -6.68
CA GLY A 308 -3.75 8.96 -6.59
C GLY A 308 -3.01 9.58 -7.78
N GLU A 309 -1.90 8.99 -8.21
CA GLU A 309 -1.14 9.41 -9.40
C GLU A 309 -2.01 9.31 -10.65
N ARG A 310 -2.72 8.20 -10.83
CA ARG A 310 -3.61 8.02 -11.97
C ARG A 310 -4.73 9.06 -12.00
N ALA A 311 -5.39 9.30 -10.86
CA ALA A 311 -6.45 10.30 -10.74
C ALA A 311 -5.92 11.72 -11.01
N TYR A 312 -4.73 12.05 -10.50
CA TYR A 312 -4.06 13.33 -10.74
C TYR A 312 -3.76 13.56 -12.22
N GLN A 313 -3.13 12.59 -12.90
CA GLN A 313 -2.79 12.73 -14.32
C GLN A 313 -4.02 12.93 -15.18
N GLN A 314 -5.08 12.18 -14.92
CA GLN A 314 -6.33 12.31 -15.66
C GLN A 314 -6.98 13.67 -15.43
N ALA A 315 -7.04 14.15 -14.20
CA ALA A 315 -7.59 15.45 -13.85
C ALA A 315 -6.77 16.60 -14.46
N ALA A 316 -5.43 16.52 -14.42
CA ALA A 316 -4.55 17.52 -14.97
C ALA A 316 -4.68 17.64 -16.50
N ALA A 317 -4.75 16.50 -17.20
CA ALA A 317 -4.95 16.47 -18.63
C ALA A 317 -6.33 17.01 -19.03
N PHE A 318 -7.39 16.61 -18.32
CA PHE A 318 -8.73 17.18 -18.54
C PHE A 318 -8.74 18.70 -18.33
N ALA A 319 -8.12 19.18 -17.26
CA ALA A 319 -8.07 20.61 -16.95
C ALA A 319 -7.26 21.43 -17.98
N ALA A 320 -6.24 20.83 -18.58
CA ALA A 320 -5.43 21.45 -19.62
C ALA A 320 -6.17 21.60 -20.96
N ASP A 321 -7.15 20.75 -21.21
CA ASP A 321 -7.89 20.68 -22.49
C ASP A 321 -9.26 21.38 -22.38
N ARG A 322 -9.93 21.31 -21.23
CA ARG A 322 -11.28 21.82 -21.01
C ARG A 322 -11.31 23.33 -20.96
N VAL A 323 -12.11 23.93 -21.82
CA VAL A 323 -12.41 25.36 -21.81
C VAL A 323 -13.79 25.59 -21.20
N GLN A 324 -13.85 26.36 -20.11
CA GLN A 324 -15.11 26.76 -19.47
C GLN A 324 -14.94 28.03 -18.62
N GLY A 325 -15.90 28.93 -18.72
CA GLY A 325 -15.87 30.20 -18.02
C GLY A 325 -14.80 31.17 -18.54
N ARG A 326 -14.63 32.27 -17.84
CA ARG A 326 -13.60 33.29 -18.13
C ARG A 326 -12.56 33.31 -17.04
N VAL A 327 -11.30 33.12 -17.42
CA VAL A 327 -10.19 33.23 -16.48
C VAL A 327 -9.67 34.66 -16.43
N ALA A 328 -9.61 35.26 -15.25
CA ALA A 328 -9.12 36.64 -15.09
C ALA A 328 -7.65 36.75 -15.56
N GLY A 329 -7.37 37.77 -16.35
CA GLY A 329 -6.01 38.01 -16.90
C GLY A 329 -5.58 37.10 -18.04
N MET A 330 -6.45 36.15 -18.50
CA MET A 330 -6.16 35.28 -19.61
C MET A 330 -7.01 35.61 -20.86
N PRO A 331 -6.58 35.21 -22.07
CA PRO A 331 -7.40 35.32 -23.28
C PRO A 331 -8.72 34.56 -23.14
N GLN A 332 -9.73 34.98 -23.93
CA GLN A 332 -11.00 34.19 -24.04
C GLN A 332 -10.68 32.81 -24.60
N GLY A 333 -11.29 31.77 -24.00
CA GLY A 333 -11.04 30.38 -24.39
C GLY A 333 -9.84 29.74 -23.71
N ALA A 334 -9.28 30.34 -22.67
CA ALA A 334 -8.24 29.70 -21.86
C ALA A 334 -8.78 28.44 -21.15
N PRO A 335 -8.00 27.34 -21.07
CA PRO A 335 -8.36 26.13 -20.36
C PRO A 335 -8.58 26.35 -18.87
N ILE A 336 -9.40 25.47 -18.25
CA ILE A 336 -9.76 25.62 -16.82
C ILE A 336 -8.56 25.46 -15.86
N ILE A 337 -7.47 24.85 -16.29
CA ILE A 337 -6.23 24.74 -15.50
C ILE A 337 -5.71 26.10 -15.02
N HIS A 338 -6.07 27.18 -15.68
CA HIS A 338 -5.67 28.54 -15.31
C HIS A 338 -6.57 29.16 -14.24
N HIS A 339 -7.73 28.56 -13.91
CA HIS A 339 -8.53 29.02 -12.76
C HIS A 339 -7.78 28.75 -11.45
N PRO A 340 -7.69 29.73 -10.54
CA PRO A 340 -6.93 29.57 -9.29
C PRO A 340 -7.38 28.38 -8.46
N ASP A 341 -8.68 28.09 -8.37
CA ASP A 341 -9.18 26.96 -7.60
C ASP A 341 -8.89 25.60 -8.25
N VAL A 342 -9.00 25.51 -9.60
CA VAL A 342 -8.58 24.29 -10.32
C VAL A 342 -7.08 24.04 -10.12
N LYS A 343 -6.26 25.08 -10.22
CA LYS A 343 -4.82 24.98 -9.95
C LYS A 343 -4.53 24.55 -8.51
N ARG A 344 -5.29 25.09 -7.52
CA ARG A 344 -5.18 24.68 -6.11
C ARG A 344 -5.49 23.19 -5.96
N MET A 345 -6.59 22.69 -6.54
CA MET A 345 -6.97 21.27 -6.47
C MET A 345 -5.88 20.38 -7.09
N LEU A 346 -5.38 20.72 -8.28
CA LEU A 346 -4.32 19.94 -8.93
C LEU A 346 -3.01 19.96 -8.13
N MET A 347 -2.64 21.10 -7.55
CA MET A 347 -1.45 21.18 -6.68
C MET A 347 -1.63 20.37 -5.40
N GLN A 348 -2.84 20.31 -4.85
CA GLN A 348 -3.16 19.51 -3.66
C GLN A 348 -3.07 18.00 -3.98
N MET A 349 -3.67 17.56 -5.09
CA MET A 349 -3.55 16.18 -5.56
C MET A 349 -2.08 15.78 -5.74
N ARG A 350 -1.32 16.61 -6.45
CA ARG A 350 0.10 16.39 -6.69
C ARG A 350 0.91 16.31 -5.39
N ALA A 351 0.73 17.28 -4.49
CA ALA A 351 1.51 17.37 -3.26
C ALA A 351 1.25 16.19 -2.31
N LEU A 352 -0.01 15.75 -2.20
CA LEU A 352 -0.38 14.57 -1.41
C LEU A 352 0.22 13.29 -2.00
N THR A 353 0.14 13.12 -3.32
CA THR A 353 0.69 11.94 -4.02
C THR A 353 2.22 11.88 -3.93
N GLU A 354 2.93 12.99 -4.23
CA GLU A 354 4.39 13.04 -4.15
C GLU A 354 4.90 12.85 -2.70
N GLY A 355 4.21 13.42 -1.70
CA GLY A 355 4.55 13.23 -0.29
C GLY A 355 4.39 11.78 0.17
N GLY A 356 3.28 11.13 -0.19
CA GLY A 356 3.04 9.73 0.13
C GLY A 356 4.00 8.79 -0.60
N ARG A 357 4.35 9.08 -1.85
CA ARG A 357 5.37 8.33 -2.59
C ARG A 357 6.72 8.39 -1.88
N ALA A 358 7.17 9.58 -1.49
CA ALA A 358 8.42 9.73 -0.75
C ALA A 358 8.42 8.96 0.57
N LEU A 359 7.30 8.99 1.33
CA LEU A 359 7.12 8.23 2.57
C LEU A 359 7.17 6.72 2.32
N SER A 360 6.52 6.25 1.26
CA SER A 360 6.50 4.83 0.87
C SER A 360 7.90 4.32 0.52
N PHE A 361 8.65 5.03 -0.30
CA PHE A 361 10.03 4.65 -0.65
C PHE A 361 10.98 4.71 0.53
N TYR A 362 10.82 5.68 1.43
CA TYR A 362 11.58 5.77 2.66
C TYR A 362 11.35 4.54 3.56
N ALA A 363 10.09 4.12 3.70
CA ALA A 363 9.71 2.93 4.48
C ALA A 363 10.26 1.63 3.88
N VAL A 364 10.15 1.43 2.56
CA VAL A 364 10.69 0.24 1.88
C VAL A 364 12.22 0.24 1.87
N GLY A 365 12.85 1.40 1.71
CA GLY A 365 14.29 1.51 1.87
C GLY A 365 14.79 1.14 3.28
N ALA A 366 13.96 1.40 4.31
CA ALA A 366 14.24 0.92 5.67
C ALA A 366 14.06 -0.59 5.78
N GLU A 367 13.07 -1.18 5.10
CA GLU A 367 12.86 -2.63 5.04
C GLU A 367 14.06 -3.34 4.40
N ASP A 368 14.52 -2.88 3.24
CA ASP A 368 15.73 -3.40 2.58
C ASP A 368 16.93 -3.34 3.54
N ARG A 369 17.17 -2.20 4.20
CA ARG A 369 18.25 -2.06 5.19
C ARG A 369 18.12 -3.04 6.35
N SER A 370 16.89 -3.30 6.82
CA SER A 370 16.66 -4.21 7.94
C SER A 370 17.07 -5.65 7.63
N HIS A 371 17.02 -6.06 6.39
CA HIS A 371 17.34 -7.41 5.95
C HIS A 371 18.78 -7.53 5.40
N HIS A 372 19.26 -6.52 4.70
CA HIS A 372 20.44 -6.63 3.85
C HIS A 372 21.64 -5.79 4.32
N HIS A 373 21.49 -4.80 5.21
CA HIS A 373 22.62 -3.98 5.60
C HIS A 373 23.70 -4.80 6.36
N SER A 374 25.00 -4.62 6.04
CA SER A 374 26.09 -5.34 6.69
C SER A 374 26.23 -5.02 8.18
N ASP A 375 25.99 -3.77 8.58
CA ASP A 375 26.03 -3.30 9.97
C ASP A 375 24.74 -3.68 10.72
N ALA A 376 24.88 -4.39 11.85
CA ALA A 376 23.77 -4.82 12.69
C ALA A 376 22.94 -3.65 13.26
N GLN A 377 23.58 -2.53 13.64
CA GLN A 377 22.86 -1.36 14.15
C GLN A 377 21.97 -0.73 13.08
N GLN A 378 22.43 -0.71 11.81
CA GLN A 378 21.61 -0.24 10.69
C GLN A 378 20.44 -1.20 10.40
N ARG A 379 20.63 -2.51 10.56
CA ARG A 379 19.51 -3.47 10.46
C ARG A 379 18.46 -3.25 11.55
N GLU A 380 18.89 -3.11 12.80
CA GLU A 380 17.98 -2.83 13.93
C GLU A 380 17.21 -1.52 13.72
N ARG A 381 17.91 -0.47 13.27
CA ARG A 381 17.28 0.82 12.94
C ARG A 381 16.30 0.69 11.78
N GLY A 382 16.66 -0.05 10.72
CA GLY A 382 15.74 -0.35 9.62
C GLY A 382 14.48 -1.04 10.09
N ALA A 383 14.60 -2.08 10.92
CA ALA A 383 13.46 -2.79 11.49
C ALA A 383 12.57 -1.89 12.34
N LEU A 384 13.16 -1.01 13.18
CA LEU A 384 12.41 -0.02 13.94
C LEU A 384 11.63 0.92 13.02
N TRP A 385 12.24 1.41 11.93
CA TRP A 385 11.56 2.31 10.98
C TRP A 385 10.42 1.59 10.25
N VAL A 386 10.58 0.35 9.81
CA VAL A 386 9.48 -0.43 9.23
C VAL A 386 8.33 -0.54 10.20
N GLU A 387 8.63 -0.89 11.47
CA GLU A 387 7.60 -1.00 12.50
C GLU A 387 6.86 0.32 12.74
N MET A 388 7.56 1.45 12.81
CA MET A 388 7.00 2.78 13.04
C MET A 388 6.21 3.31 11.85
N LEU A 389 6.71 3.08 10.62
CA LEU A 389 6.17 3.70 9.41
C LEU A 389 5.01 2.91 8.80
N THR A 390 4.91 1.60 9.03
CA THR A 390 3.85 0.77 8.44
C THR A 390 2.43 1.32 8.69
N PRO A 391 2.01 1.66 9.94
CA PRO A 391 0.69 2.22 10.17
C PRO A 391 0.51 3.61 9.55
N LEU A 392 1.58 4.41 9.44
CA LEU A 392 1.56 5.72 8.80
C LEU A 392 1.41 5.60 7.29
N VAL A 393 2.20 4.74 6.64
CA VAL A 393 2.10 4.49 5.19
C VAL A 393 0.71 3.98 4.85
N LYS A 394 0.23 2.95 5.55
CA LYS A 394 -1.11 2.41 5.29
C LYS A 394 -2.20 3.42 5.61
N GLY A 395 -2.19 4.00 6.81
CA GLY A 395 -3.27 4.86 7.28
C GLY A 395 -3.33 6.19 6.53
N TRP A 396 -2.24 6.92 6.46
CA TRP A 396 -2.20 8.22 5.82
C TRP A 396 -2.34 8.13 4.30
N CYS A 397 -1.57 7.27 3.62
CA CYS A 397 -1.62 7.19 2.15
C CYS A 397 -2.99 6.73 1.63
N SER A 398 -3.64 5.77 2.32
CA SER A 398 -4.99 5.34 1.94
C SER A 398 -6.05 6.41 2.20
N GLU A 399 -5.91 7.21 3.28
CA GLU A 399 -6.83 8.30 3.58
C GLU A 399 -6.72 9.42 2.53
N VAL A 400 -5.50 9.86 2.22
CA VAL A 400 -5.31 10.94 1.24
C VAL A 400 -5.63 10.51 -0.19
N SER A 401 -5.57 9.21 -0.51
CA SER A 401 -5.98 8.71 -1.82
C SER A 401 -7.45 8.98 -2.10
N MET A 402 -8.31 8.90 -1.09
CA MET A 402 -9.73 9.28 -1.17
C MET A 402 -9.89 10.76 -1.48
N GLU A 403 -9.13 11.63 -0.80
CA GLU A 403 -9.14 13.07 -1.05
C GLU A 403 -8.69 13.38 -2.49
N VAL A 404 -7.60 12.74 -2.94
CA VAL A 404 -7.07 12.92 -4.31
C VAL A 404 -8.09 12.45 -5.35
N ALA A 405 -8.67 11.27 -5.19
CA ALA A 405 -9.66 10.76 -6.13
C ALA A 405 -10.93 11.62 -6.18
N SER A 406 -11.40 12.10 -5.02
CA SER A 406 -12.54 13.03 -4.93
C SER A 406 -12.25 14.37 -5.62
N LEU A 407 -11.07 14.95 -5.43
CA LEU A 407 -10.63 16.15 -6.15
C LEU A 407 -10.54 15.91 -7.66
N GLY A 408 -10.15 14.70 -8.09
CA GLY A 408 -10.17 14.31 -9.50
C GLY A 408 -11.57 14.41 -10.10
N VAL A 409 -12.58 13.87 -9.43
CA VAL A 409 -13.99 14.04 -9.83
C VAL A 409 -14.39 15.51 -9.86
N GLN A 410 -14.03 16.29 -8.84
CA GLN A 410 -14.34 17.71 -8.74
C GLN A 410 -13.73 18.53 -9.90
N VAL A 411 -12.49 18.27 -10.29
CA VAL A 411 -11.82 18.94 -11.42
C VAL A 411 -12.54 18.68 -12.75
N HIS A 412 -13.08 17.47 -12.93
CA HIS A 412 -13.88 17.13 -14.11
C HIS A 412 -15.27 17.76 -14.12
N GLY A 413 -15.75 18.29 -12.98
CA GLY A 413 -17.12 18.82 -12.84
C GLY A 413 -18.17 17.73 -13.10
N GLY A 414 -19.29 18.07 -13.76
CA GLY A 414 -20.34 17.10 -14.06
C GLY A 414 -19.86 15.86 -14.84
N MET A 415 -18.86 16.01 -15.68
CA MET A 415 -18.25 14.88 -16.40
C MET A 415 -17.53 13.91 -15.44
N GLY A 416 -16.99 14.37 -14.32
CA GLY A 416 -16.37 13.51 -13.30
C GLY A 416 -17.36 12.54 -12.61
N PHE A 417 -18.64 12.85 -12.65
CA PHE A 417 -19.72 12.01 -12.11
C PHE A 417 -20.26 10.98 -13.12
N VAL A 418 -19.80 11.05 -14.36
CA VAL A 418 -20.18 10.15 -15.44
C VAL A 418 -19.14 9.03 -15.55
N GLU A 419 -19.57 7.76 -15.46
CA GLU A 419 -18.70 6.58 -15.40
C GLU A 419 -17.74 6.48 -16.61
N GLU A 420 -18.23 6.79 -17.82
CA GLU A 420 -17.46 6.69 -19.07
C GLU A 420 -16.24 7.62 -19.12
N THR A 421 -16.16 8.61 -18.23
CA THR A 421 -14.97 9.46 -18.11
C THR A 421 -13.82 8.80 -17.35
N GLY A 422 -14.11 7.81 -16.53
CA GLY A 422 -13.16 7.07 -15.69
C GLY A 422 -12.76 7.77 -14.38
N ALA A 423 -13.13 9.04 -14.17
CA ALA A 423 -12.82 9.73 -12.91
C ALA A 423 -13.62 9.16 -11.73
N ALA A 424 -14.88 8.78 -11.95
CA ALA A 424 -15.73 8.14 -10.95
C ALA A 424 -15.15 6.79 -10.50
N GLN A 425 -14.57 5.99 -11.41
CA GLN A 425 -13.92 4.72 -11.08
C GLN A 425 -12.82 4.90 -10.03
N HIS A 426 -11.94 5.89 -10.18
CA HIS A 426 -10.85 6.12 -9.21
C HIS A 426 -11.38 6.40 -7.80
N MET A 427 -12.48 7.14 -7.67
CA MET A 427 -13.11 7.41 -6.38
C MET A 427 -13.75 6.15 -5.78
N ARG A 428 -14.42 5.32 -6.60
CA ARG A 428 -15.02 4.06 -6.17
C ARG A 428 -13.94 3.07 -5.69
N ASP A 429 -12.87 2.93 -6.47
CA ASP A 429 -11.76 2.02 -6.18
C ASP A 429 -10.97 2.44 -4.93
N ALA A 430 -10.71 3.74 -4.75
CA ALA A 430 -10.00 4.24 -3.58
C ALA A 430 -10.72 3.94 -2.24
N ARG A 431 -12.05 3.81 -2.26
CA ARG A 431 -12.83 3.75 -1.01
C ARG A 431 -12.53 2.51 -0.16
N ILE A 432 -12.03 1.42 -0.75
CA ILE A 432 -11.70 0.22 0.01
C ILE A 432 -10.39 0.35 0.81
N PHE A 433 -9.43 1.17 0.38
CA PHE A 433 -8.10 1.25 0.97
C PHE A 433 -8.11 1.65 2.45
N PRO A 434 -8.95 2.59 2.94
CA PRO A 434 -9.09 2.86 4.37
C PRO A 434 -9.74 1.75 5.19
N ILE A 435 -10.35 0.74 4.54
CA ILE A 435 -11.17 -0.29 5.20
C ILE A 435 -10.40 -1.60 5.39
N TYR A 436 -9.86 -2.18 4.31
CA TYR A 436 -9.26 -3.51 4.35
C TYR A 436 -7.83 -3.52 4.87
N GLU A 437 -7.28 -4.71 5.13
CA GLU A 437 -5.93 -4.93 5.73
C GLU A 437 -5.76 -4.21 7.10
N GLY A 438 -6.85 -4.14 7.86
CA GLY A 438 -6.98 -3.34 9.07
C GLY A 438 -7.40 -1.92 8.75
N THR A 439 -8.56 -1.50 9.28
CA THR A 439 -9.10 -0.16 9.06
C THR A 439 -8.09 0.92 9.47
N ASN A 440 -8.24 2.15 8.94
CA ASN A 440 -7.39 3.26 9.36
C ASN A 440 -7.52 3.57 10.86
N GLY A 441 -8.66 3.26 11.48
CA GLY A 441 -8.80 3.30 12.95
C GLY A 441 -7.87 2.30 13.64
N ILE A 442 -7.73 1.08 13.13
CA ILE A 442 -6.78 0.09 13.66
C ILE A 442 -5.33 0.52 13.44
N GLN A 443 -5.00 1.12 12.29
CA GLN A 443 -3.65 1.69 12.08
C GLN A 443 -3.36 2.83 13.05
N SER A 444 -4.34 3.69 13.30
CA SER A 444 -4.21 4.80 14.25
C SER A 444 -4.00 4.30 15.68
N LEU A 445 -4.77 3.29 16.10
CA LEU A 445 -4.61 2.66 17.42
C LEU A 445 -3.27 1.91 17.55
N ASP A 446 -2.79 1.27 16.48
CA ASP A 446 -1.47 0.65 16.46
C ASP A 446 -0.36 1.70 16.60
N PHE A 447 -0.45 2.80 15.86
CA PHE A 447 0.52 3.88 15.88
C PHE A 447 0.61 4.56 17.25
N ILE A 448 -0.53 4.97 17.81
CA ILE A 448 -0.53 5.67 19.10
C ILE A 448 -0.23 4.71 20.28
N GLY A 449 -0.77 3.51 20.27
CA GLY A 449 -0.64 2.56 21.38
C GLY A 449 0.69 1.83 21.40
N ARG A 450 1.07 1.21 20.27
CA ARG A 450 2.28 0.37 20.20
C ARG A 450 3.54 1.14 19.83
N LYS A 451 3.43 2.25 19.05
CA LYS A 451 4.57 3.00 18.53
C LYS A 451 4.83 4.31 19.31
N CYS A 452 3.99 4.63 20.30
CA CYS A 452 4.16 5.79 21.18
C CYS A 452 4.04 5.39 22.66
N LEU A 453 2.87 4.91 23.11
CA LEU A 453 2.64 4.66 24.54
C LEU A 453 3.48 3.50 25.08
N ARG A 454 3.65 2.42 24.32
CA ARG A 454 4.31 1.20 24.78
C ARG A 454 5.79 1.38 25.10
N ASP A 455 6.50 2.21 24.31
CA ASP A 455 7.93 2.48 24.47
C ASP A 455 8.22 3.87 25.10
N GLY A 456 7.17 4.57 25.56
CA GLY A 456 7.32 5.92 26.12
C GLY A 456 7.73 6.96 25.08
N GLY A 457 7.53 6.70 23.80
CA GLY A 457 7.84 7.61 22.68
C GLY A 457 9.31 7.58 22.23
N GLU A 458 10.09 6.57 22.64
CA GLU A 458 11.51 6.46 22.23
C GLU A 458 11.68 6.36 20.72
N GLY A 459 10.93 5.47 20.05
CA GLY A 459 11.02 5.29 18.60
C GLY A 459 10.63 6.57 17.84
N LEU A 460 9.55 7.23 18.25
CA LEU A 460 9.14 8.52 17.64
C LEU A 460 10.17 9.63 17.89
N SER A 461 10.79 9.66 19.08
CA SER A 461 11.83 10.65 19.40
C SER A 461 13.05 10.49 18.48
N LEU A 462 13.45 9.25 18.17
CA LEU A 462 14.52 8.98 17.21
C LEU A 462 14.16 9.45 15.79
N LEU A 463 12.92 9.24 15.35
CA LEU A 463 12.44 9.70 14.05
C LEU A 463 12.41 11.25 13.96
N LEU A 464 11.95 11.93 15.05
CA LEU A 464 11.98 13.38 15.13
C LEU A 464 13.42 13.93 15.16
N LEU A 465 14.38 13.18 15.72
CA LEU A 465 15.80 13.53 15.68
C LEU A 465 16.39 13.48 14.25
N GLU A 466 15.93 12.54 13.41
CA GLU A 466 16.31 12.55 11.98
C GLU A 466 15.80 13.81 11.26
N MET A 467 14.57 14.22 11.57
CA MET A 467 14.02 15.47 11.03
C MET A 467 14.83 16.69 11.49
N ASP A 468 15.24 16.74 12.78
CA ASP A 468 16.13 17.80 13.29
C ASP A 468 17.49 17.79 12.57
N THR A 469 18.05 16.60 12.34
CA THR A 469 19.33 16.46 11.60
C THR A 469 19.19 17.03 10.19
N THR A 470 18.07 16.76 9.52
CA THR A 470 17.77 17.38 8.22
C THR A 470 17.72 18.92 8.33
N ILE A 471 17.02 19.46 9.34
CA ILE A 471 16.94 20.92 9.56
C ILE A 471 18.33 21.54 9.70
N LEU A 472 19.24 20.91 10.46
CA LEU A 472 20.60 21.37 10.66
C LEU A 472 21.45 21.34 9.38
N THR A 473 21.20 20.41 8.48
CA THR A 473 21.91 20.26 7.20
C THR A 473 21.40 21.19 6.09
N LEU A 474 20.23 21.81 6.27
CA LEU A 474 19.64 22.76 5.32
C LEU A 474 20.35 24.12 5.37
N THR A 475 21.48 24.23 4.70
CA THR A 475 22.33 25.45 4.70
C THR A 475 22.05 26.41 3.52
N SER A 476 21.18 26.06 2.58
CA SER A 476 20.84 26.88 1.41
C SER A 476 20.27 28.24 1.82
N LYS A 477 20.75 29.30 1.16
CA LYS A 477 20.26 30.67 1.35
C LYS A 477 19.05 31.01 0.45
N SER A 478 18.59 30.06 -0.38
CA SER A 478 17.38 30.25 -1.18
C SER A 478 16.20 30.64 -0.29
N PRO A 479 15.48 31.72 -0.55
CA PRO A 479 14.34 32.14 0.26
C PRO A 479 13.25 31.05 0.39
N ALA A 480 13.10 30.20 -0.63
CA ALA A 480 12.17 29.08 -0.60
C ALA A 480 12.62 28.03 0.42
N ILE A 481 13.89 27.60 0.37
CA ILE A 481 14.43 26.59 1.29
C ILE A 481 14.46 27.12 2.74
N VAL A 482 14.79 28.38 2.95
CA VAL A 482 14.74 29.01 4.29
C VAL A 482 13.32 28.94 4.86
N ARG A 483 12.29 29.26 4.06
CA ARG A 483 10.89 29.15 4.52
C ARG A 483 10.50 27.70 4.81
N LEU A 484 10.89 26.76 3.94
CA LEU A 484 10.62 25.33 4.14
C LEU A 484 11.26 24.80 5.44
N ARG A 485 12.51 25.19 5.72
CA ARG A 485 13.21 24.87 6.95
C ARG A 485 12.45 25.37 8.19
N THR A 486 12.08 26.65 8.23
CA THR A 486 11.32 27.21 9.37
C THR A 486 9.96 26.54 9.56
N THR A 487 9.30 26.16 8.46
CA THR A 487 8.04 25.43 8.53
C THR A 487 8.24 24.01 9.07
N LEU A 488 9.35 23.36 8.70
CA LEU A 488 9.70 22.03 9.21
C LEU A 488 10.05 22.07 10.71
N GLU A 489 10.80 23.06 11.17
CA GLU A 489 11.10 23.31 12.59
C GLU A 489 9.81 23.39 13.43
N ARG A 490 8.81 24.13 12.96
CA ARG A 490 7.50 24.21 13.60
C ARG A 490 6.78 22.87 13.59
N SER A 491 6.78 22.16 12.46
CA SER A 491 6.13 20.85 12.35
C SER A 491 6.70 19.82 13.33
N VAL A 492 8.02 19.79 13.50
CA VAL A 492 8.69 18.94 14.51
C VAL A 492 8.27 19.31 15.93
N THR A 493 8.15 20.63 16.20
CA THR A 493 7.66 21.13 17.50
C THR A 493 6.22 20.66 17.75
N ASP A 494 5.34 20.76 16.77
CA ASP A 494 3.94 20.31 16.87
C ASP A 494 3.85 18.79 17.13
N CYS A 495 4.68 17.97 16.44
CA CYS A 495 4.77 16.52 16.69
C CYS A 495 5.22 16.21 18.12
N ARG A 496 6.24 16.90 18.63
CA ARG A 496 6.69 16.74 20.04
C ARG A 496 5.60 17.12 21.02
N ALA A 497 4.88 18.19 20.77
CA ALA A 497 3.77 18.63 21.62
C ALA A 497 2.63 17.59 21.64
N ALA A 498 2.26 17.05 20.47
CA ALA A 498 1.27 15.98 20.36
C ALA A 498 1.71 14.71 21.11
N MET A 499 2.98 14.30 20.96
CA MET A 499 3.55 13.15 21.66
C MET A 499 3.53 13.36 23.18
N ALA A 500 3.97 14.52 23.65
CA ALA A 500 3.97 14.83 25.08
C ALA A 500 2.55 14.82 25.68
N GLN A 501 1.55 15.35 24.96
CA GLN A 501 0.15 15.33 25.38
C GLN A 501 -0.38 13.89 25.54
N VAL A 502 -0.11 13.02 24.54
CA VAL A 502 -0.55 11.61 24.56
C VAL A 502 0.12 10.84 25.70
N LEU A 503 1.42 11.05 25.94
CA LEU A 503 2.15 10.41 27.04
C LEU A 503 1.66 10.87 28.41
N ALA A 504 1.23 12.13 28.54
CA ALA A 504 0.66 12.67 29.77
C ALA A 504 -0.78 12.21 30.02
N ASN A 505 -1.54 11.89 28.96
CA ASN A 505 -2.97 11.54 29.03
C ASN A 505 -3.26 10.25 28.21
N PRO A 506 -2.71 9.09 28.61
CA PRO A 506 -2.80 7.87 27.83
C PRO A 506 -4.24 7.33 27.66
N ASP A 507 -5.15 7.66 28.56
CA ASP A 507 -6.55 7.23 28.50
C ASP A 507 -7.30 7.90 27.35
N ASP A 508 -6.89 9.08 26.90
CA ASP A 508 -7.44 9.78 25.74
C ASP A 508 -6.96 9.20 24.40
N ALA A 509 -5.93 8.37 24.39
CA ALA A 509 -5.28 7.89 23.19
C ALA A 509 -6.24 7.28 22.16
N PRO A 510 -7.23 6.43 22.53
CA PRO A 510 -8.18 5.89 21.54
C PRO A 510 -9.02 6.95 20.84
N ALA A 511 -9.40 8.01 21.55
CA ALA A 511 -10.22 9.09 21.02
C ALA A 511 -9.47 9.97 20.01
N VAL A 512 -8.17 10.17 20.21
CA VAL A 512 -7.35 11.09 19.40
C VAL A 512 -6.47 10.37 18.38
N ALA A 513 -6.50 9.04 18.32
CA ALA A 513 -5.59 8.22 17.53
C ALA A 513 -5.56 8.60 16.04
N TYR A 514 -6.72 8.85 15.43
CA TYR A 514 -6.82 9.26 14.03
C TYR A 514 -6.15 10.63 13.79
N SER A 515 -6.45 11.62 14.62
CA SER A 515 -5.85 12.96 14.51
C SER A 515 -4.34 12.91 14.71
N TYR A 516 -3.87 12.06 15.63
CA TYR A 516 -2.46 11.83 15.90
C TYR A 516 -1.74 11.21 14.69
N LEU A 517 -2.32 10.17 14.08
CA LEU A 517 -1.75 9.54 12.88
C LEU A 517 -1.68 10.53 11.72
N MET A 518 -2.73 11.28 11.46
CA MET A 518 -2.78 12.25 10.36
C MET A 518 -1.79 13.40 10.56
N LEU A 519 -1.60 13.86 11.79
CA LEU A 519 -0.63 14.90 12.15
C LEU A 519 0.80 14.44 11.82
N PHE A 520 1.19 13.25 12.26
CA PHE A 520 2.51 12.70 11.98
C PHE A 520 2.70 12.36 10.51
N GLY A 521 1.69 11.82 9.85
CA GLY A 521 1.74 11.55 8.41
C GLY A 521 1.98 12.81 7.58
N ASN A 522 1.27 13.91 7.87
CA ASN A 522 1.51 15.20 7.25
C ASN A 522 2.94 15.72 7.51
N ALA A 523 3.42 15.59 8.74
CA ALA A 523 4.76 16.06 9.11
C ALA A 523 5.87 15.30 8.40
N LEU A 524 5.77 13.96 8.33
CA LEU A 524 6.76 13.10 7.67
C LEU A 524 6.78 13.29 6.15
N CYS A 525 5.60 13.35 5.52
CA CYS A 525 5.52 13.63 4.08
C CYS A 525 6.12 15.02 3.77
N PHE A 526 5.83 16.02 4.60
CA PHE A 526 6.41 17.35 4.44
C PHE A 526 7.94 17.33 4.60
N TRP A 527 8.46 16.64 5.61
CA TRP A 527 9.89 16.47 5.81
C TRP A 527 10.59 15.92 4.54
N LEU A 528 10.07 14.80 4.00
CA LEU A 528 10.65 14.17 2.82
C LEU A 528 10.54 15.05 1.57
N LEU A 529 9.44 15.79 1.41
CA LEU A 529 9.32 16.81 0.36
C LEU A 529 10.33 17.95 0.52
N VAL A 530 10.68 18.32 1.76
CA VAL A 530 11.74 19.33 2.03
C VAL A 530 13.11 18.78 1.64
N VAL A 531 13.40 17.50 1.91
CA VAL A 531 14.64 16.83 1.45
C VAL A 531 14.74 16.90 -0.08
N LEU A 532 13.67 16.53 -0.79
CA LEU A 532 13.62 16.59 -2.25
C LEU A 532 13.74 18.03 -2.78
N ALA A 533 13.10 19.01 -2.13
CA ALA A 533 13.19 20.40 -2.53
C ALA A 533 14.61 20.98 -2.33
N ALA A 534 15.29 20.59 -1.25
CA ALA A 534 16.67 20.98 -1.01
C ALA A 534 17.64 20.37 -2.04
N ALA A 535 17.44 19.11 -2.38
CA ALA A 535 18.17 18.44 -3.45
C ALA A 535 17.93 19.11 -4.81
N ALA A 536 16.69 19.42 -5.13
CA ALA A 536 16.33 20.15 -6.34
C ALA A 536 16.99 21.54 -6.40
N GLN A 537 17.06 22.25 -5.27
CA GLN A 537 17.76 23.54 -5.19
C GLN A 537 19.26 23.39 -5.46
N ARG A 538 19.91 22.34 -4.92
CA ARG A 538 21.32 22.05 -5.23
C ARG A 538 21.54 21.88 -6.73
N ARG A 539 20.70 21.09 -7.41
CA ARG A 539 20.79 20.91 -8.88
C ARG A 539 20.62 22.23 -9.64
N ILE A 540 19.71 23.10 -9.20
CA ILE A 540 19.54 24.44 -9.80
C ILE A 540 20.79 25.30 -9.56
N ASP A 541 21.34 25.31 -8.36
CA ASP A 541 22.55 26.07 -8.02
C ASP A 541 23.78 25.57 -8.81
N GLU A 542 23.81 24.27 -9.16
CA GLU A 542 24.80 23.65 -10.05
C GLU A 542 24.54 23.92 -11.55
N GLY A 543 23.49 24.64 -11.90
CA GLY A 543 23.19 25.08 -13.27
C GLY A 543 22.15 24.26 -14.00
N ALA A 544 21.43 23.34 -13.33
CA ALA A 544 20.35 22.59 -13.96
C ALA A 544 19.18 23.50 -14.35
N THR A 545 18.72 23.40 -15.61
CA THR A 545 17.65 24.21 -16.19
C THR A 545 16.30 23.46 -16.33
N ASP A 546 16.26 22.18 -16.02
CA ASP A 546 15.02 21.41 -16.11
C ASP A 546 14.00 21.92 -15.10
N ARG A 547 12.81 22.25 -15.58
CA ARG A 547 11.69 22.74 -14.76
C ARG A 547 11.24 21.74 -13.69
N PHE A 548 11.58 20.47 -13.83
CA PHE A 548 11.32 19.44 -12.83
C PHE A 548 11.79 19.88 -11.43
N TYR A 549 13.03 20.40 -11.31
CA TYR A 549 13.58 20.82 -10.03
C TYR A 549 12.82 21.99 -9.40
N SER A 550 12.47 23.00 -10.19
CA SER A 550 11.65 24.11 -9.66
C SER A 550 10.25 23.68 -9.24
N GLN A 551 9.70 22.67 -9.90
CA GLN A 551 8.42 22.09 -9.53
C GLN A 551 8.49 21.36 -8.19
N LYS A 552 9.59 20.66 -7.85
CA LYS A 552 9.77 20.04 -6.53
C LYS A 552 9.71 21.06 -5.40
N ILE A 553 10.39 22.18 -5.57
CA ILE A 553 10.36 23.29 -4.60
C ILE A 553 8.93 23.86 -4.47
N ALA A 554 8.21 24.00 -5.59
CA ALA A 554 6.83 24.49 -5.58
C ALA A 554 5.88 23.50 -4.88
N THR A 555 6.02 22.19 -5.11
CA THR A 555 5.23 21.13 -4.45
C THR A 555 5.44 21.15 -2.94
N ALA A 556 6.69 21.16 -2.47
CA ALA A 556 7.00 21.25 -1.04
C ALA A 556 6.45 22.55 -0.41
N SER A 557 6.58 23.69 -1.12
CA SER A 557 6.05 24.98 -0.66
C SER A 557 4.53 24.96 -0.54
N PHE A 558 3.82 24.36 -1.50
CA PHE A 558 2.38 24.20 -1.45
C PHE A 558 1.95 23.28 -0.28
N PHE A 559 2.63 22.13 -0.10
CA PHE A 559 2.35 21.22 1.01
C PHE A 559 2.50 21.93 2.35
N GLY A 560 3.62 22.64 2.56
CA GLY A 560 3.88 23.37 3.81
C GLY A 560 2.85 24.47 4.11
N SER A 561 2.30 25.12 3.07
CA SER A 561 1.36 26.23 3.25
C SER A 561 -0.10 25.80 3.32
N GLN A 562 -0.52 24.78 2.56
CA GLN A 562 -1.93 24.42 2.38
C GLN A 562 -2.32 23.11 3.07
N ILE A 563 -1.40 22.14 3.17
CA ILE A 563 -1.71 20.82 3.75
C ILE A 563 -1.24 20.77 5.20
N LEU A 564 0.00 21.15 5.48
CA LEU A 564 0.55 21.13 6.83
C LEU A 564 -0.18 22.09 7.80
N SER A 565 -0.82 23.14 7.28
CA SER A 565 -1.67 24.03 8.10
C SER A 565 -2.80 23.29 8.82
N ARG A 566 -3.24 22.12 8.32
CA ARG A 566 -4.24 21.25 8.96
C ARG A 566 -3.76 20.72 10.31
N ASN A 567 -2.44 20.60 10.51
CA ASN A 567 -1.84 20.09 11.74
C ASN A 567 -2.21 20.90 12.98
N GLN A 568 -2.52 22.20 12.83
CA GLN A 568 -2.99 23.01 13.95
C GLN A 568 -4.34 22.52 14.49
N GLY A 569 -5.30 22.18 13.60
CA GLY A 569 -6.57 21.60 14.02
C GLY A 569 -6.44 20.18 14.56
N LEU A 570 -5.54 19.37 13.96
CA LEU A 570 -5.25 18.02 14.43
C LEU A 570 -4.59 18.03 15.81
N LEU A 571 -3.64 18.95 16.05
CA LEU A 571 -2.99 19.14 17.35
C LEU A 571 -4.01 19.60 18.40
N GLN A 572 -4.92 20.52 18.03
CA GLN A 572 -5.98 20.95 18.95
C GLN A 572 -6.88 19.77 19.33
N ALA A 573 -7.25 18.90 18.37
CA ALA A 573 -8.03 17.70 18.66
C ALA A 573 -7.29 16.74 19.61
N VAL A 574 -5.96 16.65 19.51
CA VAL A 574 -5.14 15.86 20.45
C VAL A 574 -5.15 16.48 21.86
N TYR A 575 -5.11 17.81 21.96
CA TYR A 575 -5.22 18.50 23.25
C TYR A 575 -6.60 18.38 23.91
N ASP A 576 -7.67 18.39 23.11
CA ASP A 576 -9.05 18.29 23.60
C ASP A 576 -9.38 16.88 24.12
N GLY A 577 -8.61 15.86 23.73
CA GLY A 577 -8.75 14.50 24.24
C GLY A 577 -10.09 13.85 23.91
N SER A 578 -10.62 13.08 24.87
CA SER A 578 -11.94 12.41 24.77
C SER A 578 -13.14 13.30 25.14
N ALA A 579 -12.91 14.48 25.69
CA ALA A 579 -13.94 15.28 26.36
C ALA A 579 -15.22 15.52 25.54
N SER A 580 -15.09 15.70 24.22
CA SER A 580 -16.26 15.90 23.35
C SER A 580 -17.02 14.61 23.03
N LEU A 581 -16.34 13.45 23.03
CA LEU A 581 -16.96 12.15 22.81
C LEU A 581 -17.72 11.67 24.04
N ASP A 582 -17.26 12.05 25.23
CA ASP A 582 -17.86 11.68 26.51
C ASP A 582 -19.16 12.44 26.83
N LEU A 583 -19.51 13.44 25.99
CA LEU A 583 -20.77 14.21 26.12
C LEU A 583 -22.01 13.45 25.64
N ILE A 584 -21.85 12.35 24.91
CA ILE A 584 -22.96 11.59 24.33
C ILE A 584 -22.78 10.09 24.56
N ASP A 585 -23.83 9.43 25.03
CA ASP A 585 -23.84 7.96 25.12
C ASP A 585 -24.08 7.32 23.75
N ALA A 586 -23.49 6.13 23.54
CA ALA A 586 -23.62 5.40 22.28
C ALA A 586 -25.11 5.12 21.92
N GLY A 587 -25.97 4.93 22.92
CA GLY A 587 -27.40 4.75 22.72
C GLY A 587 -28.09 5.98 22.12
N ASP A 588 -27.64 7.18 22.44
CA ASP A 588 -28.20 8.44 21.95
C ASP A 588 -27.91 8.67 20.46
N LEU A 589 -26.83 8.07 19.93
CA LEU A 589 -26.48 8.12 18.50
C LEU A 589 -27.41 7.28 17.62
N VAL A 590 -28.18 6.35 18.22
CA VAL A 590 -29.11 5.45 17.52
C VAL A 590 -30.56 5.95 17.64
N SER A 591 -30.86 6.81 18.60
CA SER A 591 -32.20 7.26 18.98
C SER A 591 -32.68 8.51 18.23
N ALA A 592 -32.33 8.68 16.92
CA ALA A 592 -32.79 9.79 16.10
C ALA A 592 -34.11 9.48 15.39
#